data_64ceaba5a41493914f4ba7b6cd42e0ce
#
_entry.id   64ceaba5a41493914f4ba7b6cd42e0ce
#
_cell.length_a   1.000
_cell.length_b   1.000
_cell.length_c   1.000
_cell.angle_alpha   90.00
_cell.angle_beta   90.00
_cell.angle_gamma   90.00
#
_symmetry.space_group_name_H-M   'P 1'
#
loop_
_entity.id
_entity.type
_entity.pdbx_description
1 polymer ?
#
loop_
_entity_poly.entity_id
_entity_poly.type
_entity_poly.pdbx_seq_one_letter_code
_entity_poly.pdbx_strand_id
1 'polypeptide(L)'
;LNYITYIRGSEMKEDTTLVGRAFPEVDVWIENDHFHVKTRYGILGIGNDAVIGDCGHTDAEGLFYFDGRDDDICNINGRKVSSLRVEEAVRTFPGVAETAVKAVHEHGRDYLKVWIVWEKEAEREEIAGSDSEKSGCTNMAIREFLAERLADYEIPREFVFLKEFPKTESGKIRKKEL
;
A
#
# COMPACT_ATOMS: atom_id res chain seq x y z
N LEU A 1 -18.81 -0.65 2.19
CA LEU A 1 -19.74 0.49 2.16
C LEU A 1 -20.00 0.87 0.72
N ASN A 2 -21.21 0.58 0.22
CA ASN A 2 -21.61 0.99 -1.12
C ASN A 2 -22.24 2.39 -1.03
N TYR A 3 -21.95 3.27 -2.01
CA TYR A 3 -22.60 4.58 -2.15
C TYR A 3 -22.27 5.63 -1.07
N ILE A 4 -20.98 5.77 -0.72
CA ILE A 4 -20.50 6.86 0.15
C ILE A 4 -20.11 8.07 -0.70
N THR A 5 -19.34 7.85 -1.76
CA THR A 5 -18.85 8.89 -2.66
C THR A 5 -19.15 8.54 -4.12
N TYR A 6 -19.13 9.57 -4.98
CA TYR A 6 -19.28 9.44 -6.43
C TYR A 6 -18.39 10.44 -7.15
N ILE A 7 -18.03 10.12 -8.39
CA ILE A 7 -17.29 10.99 -9.29
C ILE A 7 -18.21 11.35 -10.46
N ARG A 8 -18.32 12.64 -10.76
CA ARG A 8 -18.98 13.08 -12.00
C ARG A 8 -18.05 12.86 -13.18
N GLY A 9 -18.59 12.51 -14.34
CA GLY A 9 -17.77 12.29 -15.54
C GLY A 9 -16.86 13.48 -15.89
N SER A 10 -17.30 14.72 -15.62
CA SER A 10 -16.50 15.93 -15.80
C SER A 10 -15.39 16.13 -14.76
N GLU A 11 -15.43 15.38 -13.67
CA GLU A 11 -14.44 15.44 -12.56
C GLU A 11 -13.45 14.27 -12.64
N MET A 12 -13.64 13.34 -13.59
CA MET A 12 -12.70 12.21 -13.79
C MET A 12 -11.32 12.75 -14.18
N LYS A 13 -10.33 12.34 -13.39
CA LYS A 13 -8.90 12.61 -13.61
C LYS A 13 -8.21 11.26 -13.87
N GLU A 14 -7.00 11.30 -14.39
CA GLU A 14 -6.15 10.09 -14.50
C GLU A 14 -5.67 9.59 -13.12
N ASP A 15 -5.91 10.36 -12.07
CA ASP A 15 -5.57 10.02 -10.69
C ASP A 15 -6.50 8.91 -10.18
N THR A 16 -5.95 7.72 -10.00
CA THR A 16 -6.67 6.53 -9.53
C THR A 16 -7.04 6.60 -8.05
N THR A 17 -6.50 7.57 -7.29
CA THR A 17 -6.80 7.78 -5.87
C THR A 17 -8.03 8.63 -5.63
N LEU A 18 -8.52 9.34 -6.67
CA LEU A 18 -9.73 10.16 -6.58
C LEU A 18 -10.96 9.29 -6.29
N VAL A 19 -11.63 9.57 -5.19
CA VAL A 19 -12.91 8.92 -4.79
C VAL A 19 -14.12 9.85 -4.92
N GLY A 20 -13.89 11.12 -5.24
CA GLY A 20 -14.92 12.08 -5.64
C GLY A 20 -15.59 12.82 -4.48
N ARG A 21 -16.92 12.99 -4.55
CA ARG A 21 -17.74 13.77 -3.59
C ARG A 21 -18.67 12.85 -2.80
N ALA A 22 -19.05 13.28 -1.61
CA ALA A 22 -20.09 12.59 -0.85
C ALA A 22 -21.43 12.54 -1.61
N PHE A 23 -22.12 11.42 -1.49
CA PHE A 23 -23.52 11.32 -1.96
C PHE A 23 -24.43 12.29 -1.17
N PRO A 24 -25.52 12.78 -1.78
CA PRO A 24 -26.56 13.48 -1.03
C PRO A 24 -27.00 12.63 0.19
N GLU A 25 -27.22 13.28 1.33
CA GLU A 25 -27.63 12.66 2.59
C GLU A 25 -26.58 11.74 3.25
N VAL A 26 -25.31 11.78 2.76
CA VAL A 26 -24.16 11.15 3.41
C VAL A 26 -23.18 12.26 3.76
N ASP A 27 -22.91 12.44 5.03
CA ASP A 27 -21.86 13.33 5.49
C ASP A 27 -20.53 12.58 5.48
N VAL A 28 -19.54 13.11 4.77
CA VAL A 28 -18.19 12.57 4.73
C VAL A 28 -17.21 13.69 5.08
N TRP A 29 -16.30 13.42 5.99
CA TRP A 29 -15.20 14.34 6.31
C TRP A 29 -13.93 13.58 6.64
N ILE A 30 -12.80 14.28 6.64
CA ILE A 30 -11.51 13.73 7.04
C ILE A 30 -11.16 14.30 8.41
N GLU A 31 -10.83 13.41 9.34
CA GLU A 31 -10.34 13.77 10.66
C GLU A 31 -9.21 12.82 11.05
N ASN A 32 -8.05 13.38 11.44
CA ASN A 32 -6.81 12.62 11.70
C ASN A 32 -6.42 11.70 10.52
N ASP A 33 -6.59 12.19 9.28
CA ASP A 33 -6.37 11.51 8.01
C ASP A 33 -7.31 10.31 7.72
N HIS A 34 -8.33 10.08 8.53
CA HIS A 34 -9.30 9.00 8.33
C HIS A 34 -10.61 9.54 7.77
N PHE A 35 -11.23 8.71 6.94
CA PHE A 35 -12.59 8.97 6.49
C PHE A 35 -13.57 8.70 7.63
N HIS A 36 -14.34 9.73 7.96
CA HIS A 36 -15.52 9.64 8.81
C HIS A 36 -16.75 9.72 7.94
N VAL A 37 -17.71 8.85 8.20
CA VAL A 37 -18.97 8.76 7.45
C VAL A 37 -20.14 8.76 8.40
N LYS A 38 -21.06 9.67 8.14
CA LYS A 38 -22.35 9.67 8.81
C LYS A 38 -23.47 9.53 7.79
N THR A 39 -24.34 8.57 7.99
CA THR A 39 -25.44 8.28 7.08
C THR A 39 -26.67 7.77 7.80
N ARG A 40 -27.84 8.12 7.30
CA ARG A 40 -29.11 7.56 7.81
C ARG A 40 -29.28 6.06 7.52
N TYR A 41 -28.50 5.55 6.58
CA TYR A 41 -28.54 4.13 6.16
C TYR A 41 -27.57 3.27 6.97
N GLY A 42 -27.57 3.40 8.27
CA GLY A 42 -26.61 2.78 9.18
C GLY A 42 -26.16 1.36 8.81
N ILE A 43 -24.94 1.04 9.18
CA ILE A 43 -24.37 -0.28 8.95
C ILE A 43 -24.75 -1.17 10.15
N LEU A 44 -25.23 -2.37 9.85
CA LEU A 44 -25.55 -3.35 10.89
C LEU A 44 -24.33 -3.58 11.80
N GLY A 45 -24.49 -3.28 13.09
CA GLY A 45 -23.44 -3.43 14.09
C GLY A 45 -22.48 -2.24 14.25
N ILE A 46 -22.54 -1.20 13.37
CA ILE A 46 -21.67 -0.02 13.47
C ILE A 46 -22.49 1.25 13.78
N GLY A 47 -23.78 1.26 13.40
CA GLY A 47 -24.65 2.42 13.58
C GLY A 47 -24.60 3.40 12.41
N ASN A 48 -25.00 4.65 12.68
CA ASN A 48 -25.10 5.70 11.65
C ASN A 48 -23.82 6.53 11.49
N ASP A 49 -22.90 6.41 12.43
CA ASP A 49 -21.62 7.12 12.50
C ASP A 49 -20.50 6.10 12.49
N ALA A 50 -19.58 6.19 11.53
CA ALA A 50 -18.49 5.24 11.39
C ALA A 50 -17.18 5.94 11.03
N VAL A 51 -16.11 5.55 11.72
CA VAL A 51 -14.75 5.78 11.23
C VAL A 51 -14.40 4.60 10.33
N ILE A 52 -14.03 4.89 9.11
CA ILE A 52 -13.59 3.86 8.17
C ILE A 52 -12.08 3.73 8.32
N GLY A 53 -11.55 2.51 8.29
CA GLY A 53 -10.10 2.28 8.29
C GLY A 53 -9.41 2.66 6.98
N ASP A 54 -10.05 3.52 6.19
CA ASP A 54 -9.49 4.12 4.98
C ASP A 54 -8.99 5.53 5.32
N CYS A 55 -7.77 5.85 4.88
CA CYS A 55 -7.16 7.16 5.04
C CYS A 55 -7.27 7.96 3.75
N GLY A 56 -7.32 9.29 3.88
CA GLY A 56 -7.42 10.15 2.73
C GLY A 56 -7.34 11.62 3.08
N HIS A 57 -7.41 12.44 2.04
CA HIS A 57 -7.43 13.89 2.16
C HIS A 57 -8.47 14.52 1.25
N THR A 58 -8.65 15.81 1.41
CA THR A 58 -9.58 16.61 0.59
C THR A 58 -8.79 17.72 -0.10
N ASP A 59 -9.05 17.95 -1.40
CA ASP A 59 -8.46 19.08 -2.11
C ASP A 59 -9.23 20.40 -1.84
N ALA A 60 -8.73 21.49 -2.43
CA ALA A 60 -9.34 22.81 -2.32
C ALA A 60 -10.76 22.88 -2.95
N GLU A 61 -11.11 21.94 -3.81
CA GLU A 61 -12.40 21.84 -4.50
C GLU A 61 -13.39 20.95 -3.72
N GLY A 62 -12.95 20.37 -2.60
CA GLY A 62 -13.75 19.47 -1.75
C GLY A 62 -13.92 18.08 -2.34
N LEU A 63 -13.01 17.65 -3.20
CA LEU A 63 -12.93 16.29 -3.69
C LEU A 63 -12.11 15.44 -2.72
N PHE A 64 -12.58 14.23 -2.44
CA PHE A 64 -11.90 13.28 -1.59
C PHE A 64 -10.94 12.40 -2.40
N TYR A 65 -9.79 12.12 -1.82
CA TYR A 65 -8.75 11.23 -2.34
C TYR A 65 -8.43 10.15 -1.32
N PHE A 66 -8.20 8.95 -1.80
CA PHE A 66 -7.85 7.80 -0.98
C PHE A 66 -6.33 7.67 -0.89
N ASP A 67 -5.78 7.72 0.32
CA ASP A 67 -4.32 7.61 0.57
C ASP A 67 -3.89 6.20 0.96
N GLY A 68 -4.83 5.32 1.26
CA GLY A 68 -4.57 3.96 1.69
C GLY A 68 -5.45 3.55 2.87
N ARG A 69 -5.18 2.37 3.41
CA ARG A 69 -5.83 1.89 4.63
C ARG A 69 -4.89 2.02 5.81
N ASP A 70 -5.46 2.13 7.01
CA ASP A 70 -4.69 2.12 8.25
C ASP A 70 -3.69 0.96 8.33
N ASP A 71 -4.13 -0.23 7.90
CA ASP A 71 -3.29 -1.43 7.86
C ASP A 71 -2.17 -1.34 6.81
N ASP A 72 -2.28 -0.42 5.85
CA ASP A 72 -1.34 -0.24 4.75
C ASP A 72 -0.48 1.02 4.90
N ILE A 73 -0.78 1.89 5.88
CA ILE A 73 0.04 3.05 6.21
C ILE A 73 0.98 2.72 7.37
N CYS A 74 2.25 2.78 7.07
CA CYS A 74 3.32 2.55 8.04
C CYS A 74 3.91 3.87 8.51
N ASN A 75 4.21 4.00 9.80
CA ASN A 75 4.97 5.13 10.32
C ASN A 75 6.45 4.74 10.38
N ILE A 76 7.28 5.39 9.58
CA ILE A 76 8.73 5.17 9.54
C ILE A 76 9.41 6.43 10.03
N ASN A 77 9.88 6.41 11.28
CA ASN A 77 10.57 7.54 11.90
C ASN A 77 9.78 8.86 11.82
N GLY A 78 8.45 8.81 12.07
CA GLY A 78 7.56 9.96 12.04
C GLY A 78 7.04 10.34 10.64
N ARG A 79 7.37 9.57 9.61
CA ARG A 79 6.86 9.76 8.24
C ARG A 79 5.85 8.68 7.90
N LYS A 80 4.71 9.09 7.36
CA LYS A 80 3.69 8.16 6.84
C LYS A 80 4.13 7.63 5.49
N VAL A 81 4.13 6.32 5.34
CA VAL A 81 4.50 5.60 4.11
C VAL A 81 3.39 4.62 3.78
N SER A 82 2.89 4.68 2.56
CA SER A 82 1.95 3.68 2.05
C SER A 82 2.69 2.42 1.64
N SER A 83 2.44 1.31 2.34
CA SER A 83 3.01 0.01 1.98
C SER A 83 2.55 -0.45 0.60
N LEU A 84 1.31 -0.15 0.21
CA LEU A 84 0.77 -0.45 -1.12
C LEU A 84 1.54 0.26 -2.24
N ARG A 85 1.87 1.55 -2.06
CA ARG A 85 2.67 2.29 -3.03
C ARG A 85 4.06 1.68 -3.20
N VAL A 86 4.68 1.27 -2.10
CA VAL A 86 5.98 0.60 -2.13
C VAL A 86 5.85 -0.78 -2.80
N GLU A 87 4.81 -1.56 -2.47
CA GLU A 87 4.51 -2.84 -3.12
C GLU A 87 4.34 -2.68 -4.63
N GLU A 88 3.59 -1.66 -5.05
CA GLU A 88 3.37 -1.36 -6.47
C GLU A 88 4.68 -1.02 -7.18
N ALA A 89 5.51 -0.17 -6.59
CA ALA A 89 6.82 0.17 -7.14
C ALA A 89 7.72 -1.07 -7.26
N VAL A 90 7.78 -1.93 -6.22
CA VAL A 90 8.56 -3.17 -6.27
C VAL A 90 8.03 -4.14 -7.33
N ARG A 91 6.71 -4.23 -7.51
CA ARG A 91 6.07 -5.11 -8.51
C ARG A 91 6.44 -4.74 -9.94
N THR A 92 6.78 -3.46 -10.21
CA THR A 92 7.24 -3.03 -11.54
C THR A 92 8.68 -3.42 -11.84
N PHE A 93 9.43 -3.96 -10.87
CA PHE A 93 10.77 -4.48 -11.13
C PHE A 93 10.68 -5.76 -11.95
N PRO A 94 11.49 -5.91 -13.02
CA PRO A 94 11.44 -7.07 -13.90
C PRO A 94 11.55 -8.40 -13.13
N GLY A 95 10.68 -9.35 -13.46
CA GLY A 95 10.66 -10.69 -12.88
C GLY A 95 9.96 -10.82 -11.53
N VAL A 96 9.44 -9.74 -10.93
CA VAL A 96 8.67 -9.80 -9.68
C VAL A 96 7.23 -10.22 -9.97
N ALA A 97 6.83 -11.38 -9.44
CA ALA A 97 5.46 -11.87 -9.53
C ALA A 97 4.56 -11.30 -8.42
N GLU A 98 5.00 -11.39 -7.20
CA GLU A 98 4.23 -10.95 -6.04
C GLU A 98 5.15 -10.27 -5.02
N THR A 99 4.57 -9.33 -4.27
CA THR A 99 5.29 -8.60 -3.22
C THR A 99 4.39 -8.29 -2.04
N ALA A 100 4.97 -8.19 -0.87
CA ALA A 100 4.33 -7.70 0.34
C ALA A 100 5.30 -6.83 1.13
N VAL A 101 4.84 -5.72 1.66
CA VAL A 101 5.64 -4.78 2.46
C VAL A 101 5.03 -4.62 3.85
N LYS A 102 5.90 -4.59 4.86
CA LYS A 102 5.52 -4.27 6.25
C LYS A 102 6.55 -3.34 6.88
N ALA A 103 6.07 -2.50 7.79
CA ALA A 103 6.95 -1.85 8.75
C ALA A 103 7.41 -2.85 9.81
N VAL A 104 8.67 -2.80 10.14
CA VAL A 104 9.30 -3.60 11.19
C VAL A 104 9.96 -2.67 12.17
N HIS A 105 9.75 -2.94 13.47
CA HIS A 105 10.44 -2.24 14.54
C HIS A 105 11.47 -3.16 15.17
N GLU A 106 12.73 -2.92 14.89
CA GLU A 106 13.83 -3.71 15.44
C GLU A 106 14.98 -2.79 15.90
N HIS A 107 15.57 -3.13 17.04
CA HIS A 107 16.70 -2.38 17.61
C HIS A 107 16.44 -0.87 17.76
N GLY A 108 15.17 -0.49 18.09
CA GLY A 108 14.76 0.90 18.26
C GLY A 108 14.68 1.71 16.96
N ARG A 109 14.55 1.06 15.83
CA ARG A 109 14.40 1.69 14.51
C ARG A 109 13.21 1.11 13.74
N ASP A 110 12.47 2.01 13.11
CA ASP A 110 11.41 1.64 12.19
C ASP A 110 11.97 1.60 10.76
N TYR A 111 11.68 0.54 10.03
CA TYR A 111 12.06 0.43 8.63
C TYR A 111 11.07 -0.46 7.87
N LEU A 112 11.08 -0.33 6.54
CA LEU A 112 10.30 -1.19 5.67
C LEU A 112 11.08 -2.46 5.32
N LYS A 113 10.38 -3.58 5.43
CA LYS A 113 10.82 -4.89 4.96
C LYS A 113 9.90 -5.36 3.85
N VAL A 114 10.48 -5.85 2.78
CA VAL A 114 9.76 -6.34 1.62
C VAL A 114 10.02 -7.83 1.42
N TRP A 115 8.95 -8.57 1.15
CA TRP A 115 8.99 -9.96 0.70
C TRP A 115 8.64 -10.01 -0.77
N ILE A 116 9.39 -10.80 -1.53
CA ILE A 116 9.31 -10.87 -3.00
C ILE A 116 9.23 -12.34 -3.43
N VAL A 117 8.30 -12.63 -4.34
CA VAL A 117 8.24 -13.88 -5.09
C VAL A 117 8.54 -13.56 -6.55
N TRP A 118 9.42 -14.33 -7.17
CA TRP A 118 9.78 -14.19 -8.57
C TRP A 118 8.84 -14.97 -9.49
N GLU A 119 8.63 -14.50 -10.72
CA GLU A 119 7.84 -15.23 -11.72
C GLU A 119 8.47 -16.57 -12.10
N LYS A 120 9.80 -16.59 -12.22
CA LYS A 120 10.58 -17.81 -12.48
C LYS A 120 11.89 -17.75 -11.68
N GLU A 121 12.30 -18.87 -11.10
CA GLU A 121 13.60 -18.97 -10.43
C GLU A 121 14.78 -18.65 -11.40
N ALA A 122 14.63 -18.98 -12.68
CA ALA A 122 15.63 -18.66 -13.71
C ALA A 122 15.87 -17.14 -13.90
N GLU A 123 14.85 -16.31 -13.80
CA GLU A 123 14.98 -14.85 -13.91
C GLU A 123 15.70 -14.27 -12.70
N ARG A 124 15.52 -14.85 -11.52
CA ARG A 124 16.30 -14.52 -10.33
C ARG A 124 17.78 -14.82 -10.53
N GLU A 125 18.10 -15.97 -11.15
CA GLU A 125 19.48 -16.38 -11.42
C GLU A 125 20.16 -15.49 -12.48
N GLU A 126 19.43 -14.99 -13.46
CA GLU A 126 19.93 -14.10 -14.51
C GLU A 126 20.26 -12.71 -13.95
N ILE A 127 19.44 -12.17 -13.01
CA ILE A 127 19.66 -10.88 -12.35
C ILE A 127 20.65 -10.99 -11.19
N ALA A 128 20.63 -12.08 -10.45
CA ALA A 128 21.41 -12.28 -9.22
C ALA A 128 22.67 -13.13 -9.40
N GLY A 129 22.75 -13.95 -10.45
CA GLY A 129 23.80 -14.96 -10.68
C GLY A 129 23.81 -16.06 -9.60
N SER A 130 24.56 -17.17 -9.75
CA SER A 130 24.41 -18.46 -9.08
C SER A 130 25.01 -18.68 -7.67
N ASP A 131 25.25 -17.69 -6.80
CA ASP A 131 25.79 -17.92 -5.44
C ASP A 131 25.30 -16.92 -4.37
N SER A 132 25.44 -17.27 -3.10
CA SER A 132 24.95 -16.51 -1.92
C SER A 132 25.53 -15.09 -1.76
N GLU A 133 26.63 -14.76 -2.42
CA GLU A 133 27.14 -13.39 -2.54
C GLU A 133 26.25 -12.49 -3.42
N LYS A 134 25.38 -13.08 -4.21
CA LYS A 134 24.53 -12.48 -5.23
C LYS A 134 23.20 -11.94 -4.73
N SER A 135 22.75 -12.33 -3.53
CA SER A 135 21.61 -11.67 -2.85
C SER A 135 21.91 -10.18 -2.63
N GLY A 136 23.18 -9.82 -2.42
CA GLY A 136 23.63 -8.43 -2.32
C GLY A 136 23.47 -7.65 -3.62
N CYS A 137 23.81 -8.23 -4.76
CA CYS A 137 23.67 -7.57 -6.08
C CYS A 137 22.21 -7.35 -6.44
N THR A 138 21.32 -8.33 -6.19
CA THR A 138 19.88 -8.20 -6.44
C THR A 138 19.25 -7.12 -5.56
N ASN A 139 19.60 -7.10 -4.27
CA ASN A 139 19.11 -6.08 -3.35
C ASN A 139 19.54 -4.67 -3.78
N MET A 140 20.76 -4.54 -4.30
CA MET A 140 21.29 -3.26 -4.78
C MET A 140 20.60 -2.81 -6.05
N ALA A 141 20.38 -3.71 -7.01
CA ALA A 141 19.66 -3.42 -8.25
C ALA A 141 18.21 -2.98 -7.97
N ILE A 142 17.50 -3.68 -7.08
CA ILE A 142 16.13 -3.30 -6.67
C ILE A 142 16.15 -1.94 -5.97
N ARG A 143 17.11 -1.65 -5.10
CA ARG A 143 17.23 -0.36 -4.42
C ARG A 143 17.45 0.79 -5.38
N GLU A 144 18.37 0.63 -6.34
CA GLU A 144 18.66 1.62 -7.38
C GLU A 144 17.40 1.89 -8.23
N PHE A 145 16.70 0.84 -8.63
CA PHE A 145 15.44 0.95 -9.36
C PHE A 145 14.36 1.70 -8.58
N LEU A 146 14.25 1.44 -7.27
CA LEU A 146 13.28 2.10 -6.40
C LEU A 146 13.66 3.56 -6.10
N ALA A 147 14.95 3.89 -6.04
CA ALA A 147 15.42 5.25 -5.78
C ALA A 147 15.00 6.26 -6.87
N GLU A 148 14.70 5.79 -8.08
CA GLU A 148 14.15 6.62 -9.15
C GLU A 148 12.64 6.91 -9.00
N ARG A 149 11.93 6.15 -8.15
CA ARG A 149 10.45 6.09 -8.07
C ARG A 149 9.87 6.44 -6.71
N LEU A 150 10.66 6.25 -5.66
CA LEU A 150 10.27 6.42 -4.27
C LEU A 150 11.21 7.41 -3.58
N ALA A 151 10.73 8.04 -2.52
CA ALA A 151 11.59 8.83 -1.64
C ALA A 151 12.50 7.91 -0.81
N ASP A 152 13.66 8.40 -0.38
CA ASP A 152 14.66 7.62 0.37
C ASP A 152 14.09 6.88 1.59
N TYR A 153 13.14 7.50 2.29
CA TYR A 153 12.50 6.91 3.47
C TYR A 153 11.44 5.85 3.14
N GLU A 154 11.00 5.75 1.89
CA GLU A 154 10.08 4.72 1.38
C GLU A 154 10.83 3.49 0.86
N ILE A 155 12.14 3.56 0.66
CA ILE A 155 12.93 2.43 0.14
C ILE A 155 13.09 1.37 1.23
N PRO A 156 12.69 0.11 0.98
CA PRO A 156 12.85 -0.97 1.94
C PRO A 156 14.32 -1.18 2.35
N ARG A 157 14.53 -1.39 3.64
CA ARG A 157 15.85 -1.68 4.16
C ARG A 157 16.23 -3.15 4.02
N GLU A 158 15.24 -4.03 4.10
CA GLU A 158 15.42 -5.47 4.07
C GLU A 158 14.57 -6.11 2.97
N PHE A 159 15.18 -7.04 2.24
CA PHE A 159 14.57 -7.78 1.15
C PHE A 159 14.63 -9.27 1.47
N VAL A 160 13.48 -9.94 1.47
CA VAL A 160 13.33 -11.36 1.70
C VAL A 160 12.73 -12.01 0.47
N PHE A 161 13.39 -13.04 -0.05
CA PHE A 161 12.91 -13.76 -1.21
C PHE A 161 12.22 -15.05 -0.78
N LEU A 162 10.99 -15.24 -1.22
CA LEU A 162 10.17 -16.42 -0.95
C LEU A 162 9.92 -17.19 -2.23
N LYS A 163 9.66 -18.49 -2.10
CA LYS A 163 9.15 -19.32 -3.21
C LYS A 163 7.69 -19.03 -3.49
N GLU A 164 6.91 -18.87 -2.43
CA GLU A 164 5.49 -18.54 -2.48
C GLU A 164 5.05 -17.82 -1.21
N PHE A 165 3.96 -17.05 -1.30
CA PHE A 165 3.35 -16.44 -0.13
C PHE A 165 2.33 -17.35 0.54
N PRO A 166 2.20 -17.28 1.89
CA PRO A 166 1.06 -17.87 2.59
C PRO A 166 -0.21 -17.10 2.16
N LYS A 167 -1.20 -17.83 1.62
CA LYS A 167 -2.45 -17.25 1.10
C LYS A 167 -3.67 -17.77 1.85
N THR A 168 -4.71 -16.94 1.87
CA THR A 168 -6.04 -17.36 2.29
C THR A 168 -6.70 -18.21 1.20
N GLU A 169 -7.82 -18.86 1.52
CA GLU A 169 -8.63 -19.58 0.52
C GLU A 169 -9.11 -18.68 -0.63
N SER A 170 -9.26 -17.37 -0.39
CA SER A 170 -9.59 -16.37 -1.39
C SER A 170 -8.38 -15.84 -2.19
N GLY A 171 -7.17 -16.39 -1.99
CA GLY A 171 -5.96 -16.01 -2.72
C GLY A 171 -5.25 -14.75 -2.18
N LYS A 172 -5.69 -14.14 -1.08
CA LYS A 172 -5.03 -12.98 -0.48
C LYS A 172 -3.82 -13.39 0.35
N ILE A 173 -2.73 -12.62 0.25
CA ILE A 173 -1.52 -12.82 1.05
C ILE A 173 -1.83 -12.62 2.54
N ARG A 174 -1.44 -13.58 3.37
CA ARG A 174 -1.55 -13.49 4.82
C ARG A 174 -0.36 -12.71 5.40
N LYS A 175 -0.40 -11.39 5.28
CA LYS A 175 0.68 -10.52 5.77
C LYS A 175 1.03 -10.72 7.26
N LYS A 176 0.10 -11.25 8.06
CA LYS A 176 0.35 -11.54 9.49
C LYS A 176 1.33 -12.70 9.73
N GLU A 177 1.51 -13.56 8.75
CA GLU A 177 2.39 -14.73 8.81
C GLU A 177 3.80 -14.44 8.26
N LEU A 178 4.08 -13.19 7.84
CA LEU A 178 5.37 -12.70 7.34
C LEU A 178 6.21 -12.02 8.47
#